data_482c8008b7c14471bb1eeddbc3112b41
#
_entry.id   482c8008b7c14471bb1eeddbc3112b41
#
_cell.length_a   1.000
_cell.length_b   1.000
_cell.length_c   1.000
_cell.angle_alpha   90.00
_cell.angle_beta   90.00
_cell.angle_gamma   90.00
#
_symmetry.space_group_name_H-M   'P 1'
#
loop_
_entity.id
_entity.type
_entity.pdbx_description
1 polymer ?
#
loop_
_entity_poly.entity_id
_entity_poly.type
_entity_poly.pdbx_seq_one_letter_code
_entity_poly.pdbx_strand_id
1 'polypeptide(L)'
;MSSLNIEFIAPEKFKGCLHEPIPAYQAFPDWFHKLEFRNLKRCPFRTIADNDGHLTPSTSTAVVSHCPGITDYLKFGYIIPAWNTFIFSHDAKENKLRCDWLDEYKECSFRFHEDSQFYTMLEEEKPAYNAFFKIEGPWFIKTEPGVSVLITQPVWHRNKIVTTCTGVYHSDISACQLHWFMELTKEVDVLSGYEDINYEKQVISEGDPIIQIIPFYRKNFKSKIT
;
A
#
# COMPACT_ATOMS: atom_id res chain seq x y z
N MET A 1 -8.18 26.11 -8.54
CA MET A 1 -7.05 25.31 -8.03
C MET A 1 -6.35 24.73 -9.24
N SER A 2 -5.04 24.94 -9.40
CA SER A 2 -4.27 24.28 -10.47
C SER A 2 -4.23 22.78 -10.18
N SER A 3 -4.58 21.96 -11.17
CA SER A 3 -4.45 20.50 -11.08
C SER A 3 -2.97 20.14 -11.05
N LEU A 4 -2.57 19.22 -10.16
CA LEU A 4 -1.25 18.59 -10.19
C LEU A 4 -1.17 17.62 -11.36
N ASN A 5 -0.15 17.78 -12.19
CA ASN A 5 0.11 16.87 -13.29
C ASN A 5 1.02 15.72 -12.82
N ILE A 6 0.52 14.50 -12.95
CA ILE A 6 1.26 13.26 -12.78
C ILE A 6 1.12 12.42 -14.04
N GLU A 7 2.20 11.88 -14.51
CA GLU A 7 2.26 11.03 -15.68
C GLU A 7 2.75 9.64 -15.29
N PHE A 8 2.00 8.61 -15.67
CA PHE A 8 2.39 7.22 -15.54
C PHE A 8 2.79 6.70 -16.91
N ILE A 9 4.02 6.23 -17.01
CA ILE A 9 4.62 5.80 -18.28
C ILE A 9 4.94 4.31 -18.18
N ALA A 10 4.33 3.50 -19.04
CA ALA A 10 4.68 2.09 -19.20
C ALA A 10 5.65 1.90 -20.36
N PRO A 11 6.61 0.99 -20.26
CA PRO A 11 7.38 0.54 -21.42
C PRO A 11 6.48 0.04 -22.54
N GLU A 12 6.86 0.27 -23.80
CA GLU A 12 6.05 -0.07 -24.97
C GLU A 12 5.61 -1.54 -24.98
N LYS A 13 6.49 -2.45 -24.53
CA LYS A 13 6.21 -3.89 -24.44
C LYS A 13 5.05 -4.24 -23.51
N PHE A 14 4.67 -3.35 -22.60
CA PHE A 14 3.59 -3.57 -21.64
C PHE A 14 2.30 -2.81 -21.95
N LYS A 15 2.29 -2.03 -23.03
CA LYS A 15 1.08 -1.28 -23.39
C LYS A 15 -0.10 -2.21 -23.67
N GLY A 16 -1.22 -1.91 -23.03
CA GLY A 16 -2.48 -2.66 -23.19
C GLY A 16 -2.56 -4.00 -22.44
N CYS A 17 -1.50 -4.42 -21.73
CA CYS A 17 -1.52 -5.65 -20.93
C CYS A 17 -1.36 -5.43 -19.43
N LEU A 18 -1.23 -4.17 -18.99
CA LEU A 18 -1.13 -3.83 -17.59
C LEU A 18 -2.43 -3.23 -17.06
N HIS A 19 -2.74 -3.53 -15.80
CA HIS A 19 -3.71 -2.73 -15.07
C HIS A 19 -3.17 -1.32 -14.88
N GLU A 20 -3.91 -0.34 -15.38
CA GLU A 20 -3.52 1.07 -15.25
C GLU A 20 -3.64 1.57 -13.81
N PRO A 21 -2.82 2.56 -13.41
CA PRO A 21 -3.02 3.29 -12.17
C PRO A 21 -4.42 3.89 -12.12
N ILE A 22 -5.16 3.59 -11.08
CA ILE A 22 -6.57 3.98 -10.93
C ILE A 22 -6.64 5.21 -10.02
N PRO A 23 -7.28 6.32 -10.43
CA PRO A 23 -7.56 7.42 -9.51
C PRO A 23 -8.25 6.90 -8.26
N ALA A 24 -7.73 7.23 -7.07
CA ALA A 24 -8.18 6.61 -5.82
C ALA A 24 -9.70 6.79 -5.58
N TYR A 25 -10.29 7.90 -6.05
CA TYR A 25 -11.75 8.13 -5.94
C TYR A 25 -12.60 7.18 -6.80
N GLN A 26 -11.98 6.42 -7.72
CA GLN A 26 -12.65 5.40 -8.53
C GLN A 26 -12.39 3.98 -7.99
N ALA A 27 -11.49 3.83 -7.04
CA ALA A 27 -11.04 2.56 -6.51
C ALA A 27 -11.41 2.39 -5.04
N PHE A 28 -12.63 2.74 -4.66
CA PHE A 28 -13.08 2.49 -3.29
C PHE A 28 -13.14 0.99 -3.00
N PRO A 29 -12.70 0.57 -1.80
CA PRO A 29 -12.78 -0.84 -1.43
C PRO A 29 -14.24 -1.31 -1.29
N ASP A 30 -14.49 -2.57 -1.58
CA ASP A 30 -15.83 -3.18 -1.59
C ASP A 30 -16.62 -2.96 -0.30
N TRP A 31 -15.94 -3.00 0.85
CA TRP A 31 -16.58 -2.76 2.14
C TRP A 31 -17.15 -1.35 2.26
N PHE A 32 -16.54 -0.36 1.57
CA PHE A 32 -17.01 1.02 1.59
C PHE A 32 -18.36 1.16 0.87
N HIS A 33 -18.54 0.45 -0.26
CA HIS A 33 -19.80 0.43 -1.00
C HIS A 33 -20.94 -0.27 -0.25
N LYS A 34 -20.59 -1.16 0.68
CA LYS A 34 -21.57 -1.89 1.50
C LYS A 34 -22.03 -1.10 2.72
N LEU A 35 -21.44 0.08 2.98
CA LEU A 35 -21.85 0.91 4.10
C LEU A 35 -23.19 1.59 3.80
N GLU A 36 -24.11 1.52 4.74
CA GLU A 36 -25.34 2.31 4.67
C GLU A 36 -25.01 3.81 4.76
N PHE A 37 -25.32 4.56 3.72
CA PHE A 37 -25.26 6.01 3.74
C PHE A 37 -26.42 6.55 4.58
N ARG A 38 -26.16 6.85 5.84
CA ARG A 38 -27.09 7.60 6.68
C ARG A 38 -26.77 9.09 6.54
N ASN A 39 -27.82 9.89 6.36
CA ASN A 39 -27.69 11.36 6.24
C ASN A 39 -27.29 12.01 7.59
N LEU A 40 -26.10 11.71 8.08
CA LEU A 40 -25.57 12.29 9.29
C LEU A 40 -24.70 13.53 8.94
N LYS A 41 -25.13 14.69 9.39
CA LYS A 41 -24.44 15.97 9.14
C LYS A 41 -23.18 16.18 9.97
N ARG A 42 -22.72 15.21 10.79
CA ARG A 42 -21.62 15.39 11.74
C ARG A 42 -20.68 14.19 11.77
N CYS A 43 -19.39 14.50 11.98
CA CYS A 43 -18.37 13.48 12.19
C CYS A 43 -18.73 12.57 13.38
N PRO A 44 -18.71 11.25 13.22
CA PRO A 44 -19.08 10.28 14.26
C PRO A 44 -18.14 10.29 15.48
N PHE A 45 -16.93 10.76 15.29
CA PHE A 45 -15.90 10.79 16.33
C PHE A 45 -15.83 12.12 17.10
N ARG A 46 -16.80 12.99 16.89
CA ARG A 46 -16.86 14.23 17.65
C ARG A 46 -17.34 13.92 19.06
N THR A 47 -16.46 14.07 20.02
CA THR A 47 -16.84 14.15 21.44
C THR A 47 -17.72 15.34 21.66
N ILE A 48 -18.87 15.15 22.26
CA ILE A 48 -19.76 16.23 22.66
C ILE A 48 -19.45 16.50 24.13
N ALA A 49 -19.02 17.72 24.45
CA ALA A 49 -18.97 18.16 25.84
C ALA A 49 -20.42 18.33 26.34
N ASP A 50 -20.75 17.70 27.46
CA ASP A 50 -21.97 18.00 28.17
C ASP A 50 -21.88 19.40 28.84
N ASN A 51 -22.96 19.80 29.51
CA ASN A 51 -23.02 21.09 30.17
C ASN A 51 -21.99 21.28 31.29
N ASP A 52 -21.43 20.19 31.78
CA ASP A 52 -20.41 20.13 32.83
C ASP A 52 -18.98 19.99 32.28
N GLY A 53 -18.83 19.98 30.95
CA GLY A 53 -17.54 19.87 30.27
C GLY A 53 -17.00 18.45 30.15
N HIS A 54 -17.76 17.42 30.56
CA HIS A 54 -17.36 16.04 30.37
C HIS A 54 -17.51 15.62 28.91
N LEU A 55 -16.44 15.04 28.36
CA LEU A 55 -16.42 14.51 27.00
C LEU A 55 -17.11 13.16 26.95
N THR A 56 -18.32 13.12 26.43
CA THR A 56 -19.02 11.86 26.19
C THR A 56 -18.83 11.40 24.74
N PRO A 57 -18.54 10.12 24.49
CA PRO A 57 -18.55 9.59 23.14
C PRO A 57 -19.95 9.78 22.54
N SER A 58 -20.01 10.32 21.33
CA SER A 58 -21.28 10.35 20.61
C SER A 58 -21.76 8.92 20.40
N THR A 59 -22.88 8.55 21.00
CA THR A 59 -23.54 7.24 20.78
C THR A 59 -24.20 7.13 19.41
N SER A 60 -23.86 8.03 18.48
CA SER A 60 -24.44 8.01 17.15
C SER A 60 -24.02 6.76 16.40
N THR A 61 -24.98 6.16 15.72
CA THR A 61 -24.81 5.03 14.78
C THR A 61 -24.04 5.41 13.51
N ALA A 62 -23.10 6.34 13.62
CA ALA A 62 -22.35 6.86 12.51
C ALA A 62 -21.29 5.85 12.04
N VAL A 63 -21.21 5.65 10.74
CA VAL A 63 -20.26 4.74 10.09
C VAL A 63 -19.02 5.49 9.59
N VAL A 64 -17.97 4.76 9.34
CA VAL A 64 -16.65 5.29 8.89
C VAL A 64 -16.75 6.19 7.67
N SER A 65 -17.71 5.96 6.77
CA SER A 65 -17.97 6.80 5.58
C SER A 65 -18.34 8.26 5.92
N HIS A 66 -18.69 8.55 7.17
CA HIS A 66 -18.97 9.91 7.63
C HIS A 66 -17.74 10.62 8.23
N CYS A 67 -16.59 9.96 8.27
CA CYS A 67 -15.35 10.57 8.70
C CYS A 67 -14.66 11.24 7.51
N PRO A 68 -14.62 12.59 7.44
CA PRO A 68 -14.00 13.28 6.32
C PRO A 68 -12.54 12.88 6.11
N GLY A 69 -11.78 12.69 7.19
CA GLY A 69 -10.38 12.29 7.09
C GLY A 69 -10.19 10.95 6.40
N ILE A 70 -11.08 9.99 6.59
CA ILE A 70 -11.02 8.68 5.94
C ILE A 70 -11.49 8.77 4.49
N THR A 71 -12.62 9.44 4.27
CA THR A 71 -13.17 9.59 2.92
C THR A 71 -12.29 10.42 2.01
N ASP A 72 -11.65 11.45 2.54
CA ASP A 72 -10.70 12.24 1.78
C ASP A 72 -9.44 11.45 1.47
N TYR A 73 -8.90 10.69 2.45
CA TYR A 73 -7.76 9.80 2.21
C TYR A 73 -8.04 8.79 1.10
N LEU A 74 -9.22 8.16 1.10
CA LEU A 74 -9.65 7.22 0.07
C LEU A 74 -9.74 7.82 -1.34
N LYS A 75 -9.86 9.13 -1.44
CA LYS A 75 -9.94 9.85 -2.73
C LYS A 75 -8.59 10.37 -3.21
N PHE A 76 -7.58 10.42 -2.33
CA PHE A 76 -6.31 11.06 -2.67
C PHE A 76 -5.42 10.18 -3.52
N GLY A 77 -4.92 10.75 -4.62
CA GLY A 77 -3.90 10.15 -5.47
C GLY A 77 -4.42 8.99 -6.30
N TYR A 78 -3.61 7.95 -6.39
CA TYR A 78 -3.83 6.81 -7.28
C TYR A 78 -3.57 5.51 -6.55
N ILE A 79 -4.34 4.49 -6.89
CA ILE A 79 -4.08 3.11 -6.52
C ILE A 79 -3.32 2.44 -7.66
N ILE A 80 -2.24 1.77 -7.33
CA ILE A 80 -1.48 0.94 -8.26
C ILE A 80 -1.89 -0.51 -8.00
N PRO A 81 -2.57 -1.14 -8.95
CA PRO A 81 -2.89 -2.55 -8.88
C PRO A 81 -1.65 -3.42 -9.10
N ALA A 82 -1.66 -4.64 -8.57
CA ALA A 82 -0.69 -5.65 -8.92
C ALA A 82 -0.77 -5.94 -10.43
N TRP A 83 0.36 -5.88 -11.11
CA TRP A 83 0.42 -6.07 -12.57
C TRP A 83 0.61 -7.53 -12.97
N ASN A 84 0.78 -8.40 -11.98
CA ASN A 84 0.92 -9.83 -12.15
C ASN A 84 0.37 -10.53 -10.90
N THR A 85 0.15 -11.82 -10.99
CA THR A 85 -0.11 -12.66 -9.82
C THR A 85 1.21 -13.11 -9.23
N PHE A 86 1.51 -12.68 -8.00
CA PHE A 86 2.73 -13.02 -7.26
C PHE A 86 2.41 -14.12 -6.26
N ILE A 87 3.24 -15.15 -6.24
CA ILE A 87 3.11 -16.32 -5.36
C ILE A 87 4.33 -16.37 -4.46
N PHE A 88 4.13 -16.14 -3.17
CA PHE A 88 5.18 -16.25 -2.17
C PHE A 88 5.15 -17.65 -1.57
N SER A 89 6.31 -18.27 -1.49
CA SER A 89 6.50 -19.59 -0.91
C SER A 89 7.84 -19.66 -0.18
N HIS A 90 7.95 -20.53 0.81
CA HIS A 90 9.21 -20.80 1.50
C HIS A 90 9.85 -22.05 0.95
N ASP A 91 11.10 -21.94 0.52
CA ASP A 91 11.93 -23.11 0.16
C ASP A 91 12.59 -23.66 1.42
N ALA A 92 12.02 -24.74 1.94
CA ALA A 92 12.51 -25.36 3.17
C ALA A 92 13.94 -25.95 3.04
N LYS A 93 14.39 -26.27 1.82
CA LYS A 93 15.74 -26.83 1.59
C LYS A 93 16.81 -25.75 1.67
N GLU A 94 16.50 -24.59 1.08
CA GLU A 94 17.43 -23.47 1.06
C GLU A 94 17.18 -22.48 2.20
N ASN A 95 16.11 -22.68 2.97
CA ASN A 95 15.64 -21.77 4.01
C ASN A 95 15.47 -20.33 3.49
N LYS A 96 14.88 -20.20 2.29
CA LYS A 96 14.73 -18.92 1.60
C LYS A 96 13.31 -18.69 1.17
N LEU A 97 12.88 -17.46 1.24
CA LEU A 97 11.64 -17.02 0.64
C LEU A 97 11.81 -16.95 -0.89
N ARG A 98 10.80 -17.41 -1.61
CA ARG A 98 10.71 -17.35 -3.08
C ARG A 98 9.49 -16.53 -3.47
N CYS A 99 9.61 -15.84 -4.59
CA CYS A 99 8.49 -15.22 -5.25
C CYS A 99 8.46 -15.68 -6.70
N ASP A 100 7.39 -16.33 -7.07
CA ASP A 100 7.10 -16.71 -8.43
C ASP A 100 5.97 -15.81 -8.96
N TRP A 101 5.87 -15.66 -10.28
CA TRP A 101 4.80 -14.93 -10.95
C TRP A 101 4.25 -15.72 -12.11
N LEU A 102 2.94 -15.54 -12.38
CA LEU A 102 2.24 -16.40 -13.35
C LEU A 102 2.45 -15.97 -14.80
N ASP A 103 2.53 -14.67 -15.08
CA ASP A 103 2.68 -14.16 -16.43
C ASP A 103 4.13 -13.78 -16.71
N GLU A 104 4.84 -14.67 -17.41
CA GLU A 104 6.26 -14.50 -17.75
C GLU A 104 6.52 -13.25 -18.62
N TYR A 105 5.51 -12.80 -19.39
CA TYR A 105 5.65 -11.59 -20.22
C TYR A 105 5.61 -10.31 -19.39
N LYS A 106 5.10 -10.37 -18.17
CA LYS A 106 5.06 -9.23 -17.24
C LYS A 106 6.17 -9.32 -16.20
N GLU A 107 7.40 -9.49 -16.70
CA GLU A 107 8.59 -9.55 -15.85
C GLU A 107 8.65 -8.37 -14.87
N CYS A 108 9.03 -8.68 -13.65
CA CYS A 108 9.40 -7.69 -12.65
C CYS A 108 10.78 -8.00 -12.10
N SER A 109 11.48 -6.98 -11.64
CA SER A 109 12.64 -7.21 -10.79
C SER A 109 12.18 -7.38 -9.36
N PHE A 110 12.55 -8.50 -8.76
CA PHE A 110 12.22 -8.84 -7.40
C PHE A 110 13.51 -9.11 -6.63
N ARG A 111 13.68 -8.46 -5.49
CA ARG A 111 14.88 -8.64 -4.66
C ARG A 111 14.47 -8.71 -3.20
N PHE A 112 14.87 -9.79 -2.54
CA PHE A 112 14.86 -9.83 -1.09
C PHE A 112 16.01 -9.00 -0.55
N HIS A 113 15.77 -8.33 0.56
CA HIS A 113 16.80 -7.66 1.33
C HIS A 113 17.28 -8.58 2.44
N GLU A 114 18.59 -8.55 2.70
CA GLU A 114 19.17 -9.29 3.81
C GLU A 114 18.68 -8.70 5.15
N ASP A 115 18.45 -9.56 6.14
CA ASP A 115 18.02 -9.15 7.47
C ASP A 115 18.97 -8.12 8.10
N SER A 116 20.27 -8.21 7.76
CA SER A 116 21.30 -7.25 8.19
C SER A 116 21.01 -5.79 7.81
N GLN A 117 20.22 -5.55 6.77
CA GLN A 117 19.83 -4.20 6.33
C GLN A 117 18.72 -3.60 7.18
N PHE A 118 17.99 -4.44 7.90
CA PHE A 118 16.82 -4.05 8.70
C PHE A 118 16.93 -4.52 10.17
N TYR A 119 18.07 -5.08 10.59
CA TYR A 119 18.20 -5.73 11.89
C TYR A 119 17.85 -4.81 13.08
N THR A 120 18.03 -3.50 12.97
CA THR A 120 17.63 -2.55 14.01
C THR A 120 16.13 -2.28 14.05
N MET A 121 15.40 -2.68 13.03
CA MET A 121 13.93 -2.58 12.95
C MET A 121 13.24 -3.90 13.31
N LEU A 122 13.99 -5.01 13.25
CA LEU A 122 13.48 -6.33 13.60
C LEU A 122 13.67 -6.54 15.11
N GLU A 123 12.64 -7.02 15.77
CA GLU A 123 12.76 -7.50 17.14
C GLU A 123 13.60 -8.77 17.15
N GLU A 124 14.53 -8.90 18.11
CA GLU A 124 15.47 -10.03 18.19
C GLU A 124 14.80 -11.41 18.23
N GLU A 125 13.52 -11.48 18.63
CA GLU A 125 12.76 -12.71 18.78
C GLU A 125 11.91 -13.08 17.55
N LYS A 126 11.89 -12.25 16.51
CA LYS A 126 11.13 -12.59 15.30
C LYS A 126 11.96 -13.53 14.42
N PRO A 127 11.39 -14.67 14.02
CA PRO A 127 12.07 -15.56 13.11
C PRO A 127 12.42 -14.84 11.81
N ALA A 128 13.49 -15.28 11.15
CA ALA A 128 14.10 -14.73 9.92
C ALA A 128 13.15 -14.59 8.69
N TYR A 129 11.85 -14.72 8.87
CA TYR A 129 10.82 -14.76 7.83
C TYR A 129 10.03 -13.47 7.64
N ASN A 130 10.32 -12.42 8.40
CA ASN A 130 9.82 -11.08 8.08
C ASN A 130 10.65 -10.53 6.91
N ALA A 131 10.46 -11.12 5.74
CA ALA A 131 11.24 -10.73 4.59
C ALA A 131 10.76 -9.40 4.05
N PHE A 132 11.60 -8.39 4.23
CA PHE A 132 11.51 -7.20 3.42
C PHE A 132 11.97 -7.51 2.00
N PHE A 133 11.19 -7.08 1.05
CA PHE A 133 11.54 -7.24 -0.36
C PHE A 133 11.27 -5.97 -1.13
N LYS A 134 11.97 -5.84 -2.23
CA LYS A 134 11.82 -4.75 -3.18
C LYS A 134 11.24 -5.29 -4.47
N ILE A 135 10.17 -4.66 -4.94
CA ILE A 135 9.63 -4.91 -6.27
C ILE A 135 9.90 -3.69 -7.14
N GLU A 136 10.32 -3.91 -8.37
CA GLU A 136 10.41 -2.91 -9.42
C GLU A 136 9.26 -3.13 -10.39
N GLY A 137 8.28 -2.22 -10.37
CA GLY A 137 7.09 -2.31 -11.19
C GLY A 137 7.32 -1.79 -12.61
N PRO A 138 6.38 -2.02 -13.52
CA PRO A 138 6.49 -1.60 -14.91
C PRO A 138 6.26 -0.10 -15.10
N TRP A 139 5.78 0.62 -14.09
CA TRP A 139 5.42 2.02 -14.19
C TRP A 139 6.58 2.95 -13.86
N PHE A 140 6.81 3.94 -14.72
CA PHE A 140 7.59 5.12 -14.41
C PHE A 140 6.64 6.25 -14.02
N ILE A 141 7.03 7.02 -13.01
CA ILE A 141 6.26 8.19 -12.57
C ILE A 141 7.05 9.43 -12.85
N LYS A 142 6.40 10.41 -13.47
CA LYS A 142 6.91 11.75 -13.69
C LYS A 142 5.91 12.77 -13.19
N THR A 143 6.42 13.78 -12.50
CA THR A 143 5.63 14.90 -12.00
C THR A 143 6.22 16.23 -12.44
N GLU A 144 5.46 17.30 -12.28
CA GLU A 144 5.96 18.66 -12.50
C GLU A 144 7.01 19.05 -11.45
N PRO A 145 7.89 20.03 -11.75
CA PRO A 145 8.94 20.47 -10.82
C PRO A 145 8.37 20.87 -9.45
N GLY A 146 9.04 20.42 -8.39
CA GLY A 146 8.64 20.68 -7.00
C GLY A 146 7.59 19.73 -6.43
N VAL A 147 7.10 18.78 -7.22
CA VAL A 147 6.15 17.76 -6.77
C VAL A 147 6.88 16.44 -6.52
N SER A 148 6.59 15.85 -5.37
CA SER A 148 6.99 14.48 -5.02
C SER A 148 5.76 13.61 -4.84
N VAL A 149 5.96 12.31 -4.74
CA VAL A 149 4.91 11.37 -4.40
C VAL A 149 5.22 10.67 -3.08
N LEU A 150 4.21 10.54 -2.25
CA LEU A 150 4.21 9.64 -1.10
C LEU A 150 3.71 8.29 -1.60
N ILE A 151 4.55 7.28 -1.44
CA ILE A 151 4.19 5.87 -1.68
C ILE A 151 3.79 5.30 -0.33
N THR A 152 2.63 4.68 -0.26
CA THR A 152 2.12 4.13 1.00
C THR A 152 1.22 2.92 0.78
N GLN A 153 0.96 2.20 1.85
CA GLN A 153 -0.03 1.13 1.87
C GLN A 153 -1.43 1.70 1.58
N PRO A 154 -2.22 1.09 0.70
CA PRO A 154 -3.64 1.40 0.58
C PRO A 154 -4.41 0.79 1.78
N VAL A 155 -4.22 1.38 2.96
CA VAL A 155 -4.59 0.84 4.27
C VAL A 155 -6.04 0.34 4.32
N TRP A 156 -6.95 1.08 3.72
CA TRP A 156 -8.36 0.77 3.76
C TRP A 156 -8.79 -0.36 2.82
N HIS A 157 -7.92 -0.78 1.89
CA HIS A 157 -8.12 -1.97 1.05
C HIS A 157 -7.81 -3.27 1.78
N ARG A 158 -7.15 -3.20 2.94
CA ARG A 158 -6.91 -4.34 3.83
C ARG A 158 -6.18 -5.51 3.17
N ASN A 159 -5.11 -5.21 2.42
CA ASN A 159 -4.23 -6.29 1.98
C ASN A 159 -3.68 -7.01 3.21
N LYS A 160 -3.84 -8.33 3.25
CA LYS A 160 -3.48 -9.16 4.41
C LYS A 160 -2.15 -9.89 4.21
N ILE A 161 -1.57 -9.79 3.02
CA ILE A 161 -0.40 -10.57 2.63
C ILE A 161 0.85 -9.72 2.75
N VAL A 162 0.76 -8.48 2.30
CA VAL A 162 1.90 -7.55 2.31
C VAL A 162 1.52 -6.21 2.90
N THR A 163 2.50 -5.58 3.52
CA THR A 163 2.46 -4.17 3.90
C THR A 163 3.45 -3.40 3.05
N THR A 164 2.97 -2.39 2.32
CA THR A 164 3.84 -1.48 1.58
C THR A 164 4.49 -0.49 2.53
N CYS A 165 5.81 -0.49 2.58
CA CYS A 165 6.56 0.46 3.39
C CYS A 165 6.36 1.88 2.85
N THR A 166 6.01 2.81 3.75
CA THR A 166 5.78 4.19 3.35
C THR A 166 7.08 4.91 3.06
N GLY A 167 7.14 5.58 1.91
CA GLY A 167 8.32 6.34 1.50
C GLY A 167 7.98 7.52 0.60
N VAL A 168 8.95 8.42 0.43
CA VAL A 168 8.83 9.58 -0.48
C VAL A 168 9.72 9.38 -1.68
N TYR A 169 9.15 9.64 -2.85
CA TYR A 169 9.86 9.58 -4.12
C TYR A 169 9.82 10.94 -4.83
N HIS A 170 11.00 11.42 -5.25
CA HIS A 170 11.15 12.70 -5.97
C HIS A 170 11.02 12.50 -7.48
N SER A 171 9.79 12.31 -7.92
CA SER A 171 9.44 11.95 -9.30
C SER A 171 9.65 13.05 -10.33
N ASP A 172 9.92 14.27 -9.90
CA ASP A 172 10.29 15.40 -10.75
C ASP A 172 11.80 15.44 -11.07
N ILE A 173 12.63 14.83 -10.23
CA ILE A 173 14.10 14.86 -10.37
C ILE A 173 14.61 13.63 -11.09
N SER A 174 14.00 12.48 -10.84
CA SER A 174 14.45 11.19 -11.36
C SER A 174 13.29 10.49 -12.07
N ALA A 175 13.41 10.34 -13.39
CA ALA A 175 12.51 9.51 -14.17
C ALA A 175 12.93 8.04 -14.05
N CYS A 176 12.91 7.49 -12.84
CA CYS A 176 13.19 6.07 -12.66
C CYS A 176 11.92 5.25 -12.52
N GLN A 177 12.07 3.99 -12.81
CA GLN A 177 11.05 2.98 -12.64
C GLN A 177 10.57 2.97 -11.18
N LEU A 178 9.27 2.90 -10.99
CA LEU A 178 8.68 2.84 -9.66
C LEU A 178 9.14 1.56 -8.97
N HIS A 179 9.84 1.73 -7.89
CA HIS A 179 10.25 0.63 -7.02
C HIS A 179 9.87 0.95 -5.58
N TRP A 180 9.51 -0.07 -4.84
CA TRP A 180 9.07 0.08 -3.46
C TRP A 180 9.39 -1.12 -2.61
N PHE A 181 9.42 -0.89 -1.32
CA PHE A 181 9.64 -1.92 -0.33
C PHE A 181 8.32 -2.43 0.22
N MET A 182 8.27 -3.72 0.45
CA MET A 182 7.16 -4.41 1.08
C MET A 182 7.66 -5.35 2.17
N GLU A 183 6.81 -5.59 3.14
CA GLU A 183 6.97 -6.58 4.18
C GLU A 183 5.87 -7.63 4.06
N LEU A 184 6.20 -8.90 4.15
CA LEU A 184 5.19 -9.94 4.28
C LEU A 184 4.59 -9.89 5.68
N THR A 185 3.27 -9.76 5.78
CA THR A 185 2.56 -9.63 7.06
C THR A 185 2.16 -10.97 7.68
N LYS A 186 2.17 -12.04 6.90
CA LYS A 186 1.93 -13.39 7.37
C LYS A 186 3.23 -14.18 7.37
N GLU A 187 3.45 -14.89 8.47
CA GLU A 187 4.43 -15.95 8.50
C GLU A 187 4.07 -16.97 7.42
N VAL A 188 5.03 -17.23 6.54
CA VAL A 188 4.94 -18.39 5.66
C VAL A 188 5.31 -19.56 6.57
N ASP A 189 4.31 -20.32 7.03
CA ASP A 189 4.53 -21.43 7.95
C ASP A 189 5.59 -22.38 7.41
N VAL A 190 6.71 -22.43 8.13
CA VAL A 190 7.76 -23.43 7.90
C VAL A 190 7.29 -24.70 8.58
N LEU A 191 6.55 -25.51 7.86
CA LEU A 191 6.22 -26.82 8.37
C LEU A 191 7.43 -27.74 8.32
N SER A 192 7.91 -28.07 9.50
CA SER A 192 8.98 -29.02 9.75
C SER A 192 8.66 -30.41 9.16
N GLY A 193 9.37 -30.81 8.11
CA GLY A 193 9.84 -32.17 7.94
C GLY A 193 8.88 -33.29 7.57
N TYR A 194 7.65 -33.06 7.08
CA TYR A 194 6.75 -34.10 6.62
C TYR A 194 6.34 -33.95 5.15
N GLU A 195 6.32 -35.06 4.42
CA GLU A 195 6.16 -35.16 2.96
C GLU A 195 4.74 -34.79 2.43
N ASP A 196 3.77 -34.50 3.29
CA ASP A 196 2.40 -34.14 2.91
C ASP A 196 2.07 -32.70 3.29
N ILE A 197 2.69 -31.74 2.62
CA ILE A 197 2.61 -30.35 3.02
C ILE A 197 1.72 -29.56 2.07
N ASN A 198 0.54 -29.18 2.56
CA ASN A 198 -0.22 -28.05 2.06
C ASN A 198 0.53 -26.76 2.43
N TYR A 199 1.47 -26.34 1.60
CA TYR A 199 2.08 -25.01 1.72
C TYR A 199 0.96 -23.97 1.57
N GLU A 200 0.66 -23.21 2.61
CA GLU A 200 -0.14 -22.00 2.45
C GLU A 200 0.67 -20.99 1.62
N LYS A 201 0.53 -21.10 0.32
CA LYS A 201 1.07 -20.10 -0.60
C LYS A 201 0.36 -18.78 -0.33
N GLN A 202 1.13 -17.73 -0.14
CA GLN A 202 0.59 -16.39 -0.07
C GLN A 202 0.51 -15.84 -1.49
N VAL A 203 -0.67 -15.44 -1.93
CA VAL A 203 -0.91 -15.01 -3.31
C VAL A 203 -1.42 -13.59 -3.33
N ILE A 204 -0.74 -12.72 -4.04
CA ILE A 204 -1.26 -11.42 -4.47
C ILE A 204 -1.77 -11.62 -5.89
N SER A 205 -3.05 -11.45 -6.10
CA SER A 205 -3.66 -11.61 -7.42
C SER A 205 -3.42 -10.38 -8.28
N GLU A 206 -3.29 -10.57 -9.57
CA GLU A 206 -3.30 -9.49 -10.54
C GLU A 206 -4.55 -8.62 -10.34
N GLY A 207 -4.37 -7.30 -10.32
CA GLY A 207 -5.45 -6.35 -10.04
C GLY A 207 -5.63 -5.99 -8.56
N ASP A 208 -5.05 -6.74 -7.63
CA ASP A 208 -5.12 -6.40 -6.21
C ASP A 208 -4.49 -5.02 -5.93
N PRO A 209 -5.10 -4.17 -5.11
CA PRO A 209 -4.56 -2.88 -4.72
C PRO A 209 -3.35 -3.06 -3.79
N ILE A 210 -2.16 -2.74 -4.28
CA ILE A 210 -0.91 -2.96 -3.52
C ILE A 210 -0.24 -1.69 -3.06
N ILE A 211 -0.45 -0.57 -3.77
CA ILE A 211 0.18 0.72 -3.45
C ILE A 211 -0.82 1.84 -3.62
N GLN A 212 -0.73 2.84 -2.75
CA GLN A 212 -1.33 4.15 -2.96
C GLN A 212 -0.24 5.19 -3.16
N ILE A 213 -0.40 6.01 -4.21
CA ILE A 213 0.50 7.09 -4.56
C ILE A 213 -0.22 8.41 -4.37
N ILE A 214 0.34 9.28 -3.53
CA ILE A 214 -0.23 10.58 -3.20
C ILE A 214 0.76 11.67 -3.61
N PRO A 215 0.50 12.43 -4.70
CA PRO A 215 1.35 13.54 -5.09
C PRO A 215 1.20 14.73 -4.14
N PHE A 216 2.30 15.41 -3.86
CA PHE A 216 2.31 16.60 -3.02
C PHE A 216 3.41 17.58 -3.39
N TYR A 217 3.19 18.87 -3.13
CA TYR A 217 4.22 19.89 -3.28
C TYR A 217 5.22 19.85 -2.13
N ARG A 218 6.51 19.88 -2.45
CA ARG A 218 7.58 20.04 -1.46
C ARG A 218 7.63 21.50 -0.99
N LYS A 219 7.22 21.74 0.24
CA LYS A 219 7.30 23.06 0.89
C LYS A 219 7.89 22.95 2.27
N ASN A 220 8.72 23.93 2.64
CA ASN A 220 9.21 24.01 4.00
C ASN A 220 8.09 24.38 4.96
N PHE A 221 8.03 23.72 6.09
CA PHE A 221 7.09 24.02 7.16
C PHE A 221 7.76 24.92 8.21
N LYS A 222 7.00 25.88 8.73
CA LYS A 222 7.34 26.60 9.93
C LYS A 222 6.30 26.24 10.99
N SER A 223 6.73 25.74 12.13
CA SER A 223 5.85 25.41 13.25
C SER A 223 6.02 26.46 14.36
N LYS A 224 4.93 26.77 15.04
CA LYS A 224 4.91 27.54 16.28
C LYS A 224 4.13 26.74 17.30
N ILE A 225 4.74 26.47 18.44
CA ILE A 225 4.08 25.85 19.60
C ILE A 225 3.80 27.00 20.55
N THR A 226 2.53 27.19 20.91
CA THR A 226 2.08 28.25 21.84
C THR A 226 1.44 27.62 23.05
#